data_a4f84611dfde27fb7622dd1854bca8ce
#
_entry.id   a4f84611dfde27fb7622dd1854bca8ce
#
_cell.length_a   1.000
_cell.length_b   1.000
_cell.length_c   1.000
_cell.angle_alpha   90.00
_cell.angle_beta   90.00
_cell.angle_gamma   90.00
#
_symmetry.space_group_name_H-M   'P 1'
#
loop_
_entity.id
_entity.type
_entity.pdbx_description
1 polymer ?
#
loop_
_entity_poly.entity_id
_entity_poly.type
_entity_poly.pdbx_seq_one_letter_code
_entity_poly.pdbx_strand_id
1 'polypeptide(L)'
;MAHQQRHDCMSHIRSKDTAPEVTLRRELFRLSFRFRMNVHSLPGTPDIVLPKYRTVIFVNGCFWHGHKDCRLYTVPKTNVKFWTDKIKHNQESDLLNIQRLETLEWNVITVWECQVHKSALQSTMQNLEVQIRENEAKWQAYKTSRRQDRLFALEQARKCREIEALIESELDEQFHIPSKIKKLSKQCQDKII
;
A
#
# COMPACT_ATOMS: atom_id res chain seq x y z
N MET A 1 5.46 26.27 34.74
CA MET A 1 5.72 24.82 34.73
C MET A 1 7.13 24.57 34.29
N ALA A 2 7.89 23.86 35.08
CA ALA A 2 9.31 23.63 34.89
C ALA A 2 9.58 22.82 33.58
N HIS A 3 10.75 23.10 32.99
CA HIS A 3 11.26 22.42 31.77
C HIS A 3 11.23 20.89 31.93
N GLN A 4 11.49 20.40 33.15
CA GLN A 4 11.47 18.97 33.50
C GLN A 4 10.08 18.33 33.32
N GLN A 5 9.00 18.98 33.76
CA GLN A 5 7.63 18.44 33.62
C GLN A 5 7.20 18.26 32.18
N ARG A 6 7.65 19.15 31.26
CA ARG A 6 7.36 19.00 29.83
C ARG A 6 8.15 17.86 29.20
N HIS A 7 9.42 17.71 29.57
CA HIS A 7 10.26 16.60 29.12
C HIS A 7 9.63 15.26 29.55
N ASP A 8 9.18 15.17 30.80
CA ASP A 8 8.57 13.97 31.35
C ASP A 8 7.23 13.65 30.67
N CYS A 9 6.40 14.66 30.38
CA CYS A 9 5.17 14.46 29.57
C CYS A 9 5.47 13.93 28.17
N MET A 10 6.51 14.45 27.52
CA MET A 10 6.85 14.06 26.15
C MET A 10 7.49 12.66 26.08
N SER A 11 8.24 12.25 27.10
CA SER A 11 8.84 10.91 27.19
C SER A 11 7.81 9.80 27.41
N HIS A 12 6.64 10.12 27.93
CA HIS A 12 5.53 9.16 28.16
C HIS A 12 4.57 9.03 26.98
N ILE A 13 4.75 9.80 25.89
CA ILE A 13 3.91 9.67 24.70
C ILE A 13 4.28 8.37 23.99
N ARG A 14 3.34 7.46 23.95
CA ARG A 14 3.49 6.19 23.22
C ARG A 14 3.54 6.44 21.72
N SER A 15 4.48 5.80 21.05
CA SER A 15 4.59 5.83 19.59
C SER A 15 3.75 4.74 18.91
N LYS A 16 3.10 3.86 19.69
CA LYS A 16 2.25 2.76 19.21
C LYS A 16 1.12 2.53 20.19
N ASP A 17 0.04 1.97 19.69
CA ASP A 17 -1.17 1.66 20.47
C ASP A 17 -1.70 2.89 21.21
N THR A 18 -1.70 4.02 20.53
CA THR A 18 -2.31 5.24 21.02
C THR A 18 -3.83 5.08 21.18
N ALA A 19 -4.45 5.89 22.02
CA ALA A 19 -5.89 5.81 22.24
C ALA A 19 -6.73 5.95 20.96
N PRO A 20 -6.40 6.86 20.01
CA PRO A 20 -7.07 6.92 18.70
C PRO A 20 -6.92 5.64 17.88
N GLU A 21 -5.71 5.07 17.79
CA GLU A 21 -5.47 3.82 17.06
C GLU A 21 -6.29 2.66 17.62
N VAL A 22 -6.25 2.48 18.95
CA VAL A 22 -7.01 1.40 19.63
C VAL A 22 -8.50 1.57 19.42
N THR A 23 -9.01 2.80 19.50
CA THR A 23 -10.43 3.10 19.27
C THR A 23 -10.83 2.76 17.84
N LEU A 24 -10.06 3.21 16.86
CA LEU A 24 -10.34 2.94 15.45
C LEU A 24 -10.30 1.44 15.12
N ARG A 25 -9.30 0.72 15.64
CA ARG A 25 -9.18 -0.74 15.47
C ARG A 25 -10.36 -1.48 16.05
N ARG A 26 -10.86 -1.07 17.21
CA ARG A 26 -12.06 -1.67 17.85
C ARG A 26 -13.29 -1.50 16.97
N GLU A 27 -13.52 -0.30 16.46
CA GLU A 27 -14.68 -0.03 15.62
C GLU A 27 -14.60 -0.77 14.27
N LEU A 28 -13.44 -0.81 13.63
CA LEU A 28 -13.23 -1.59 12.41
C LEU A 28 -13.48 -3.10 12.65
N PHE A 29 -13.04 -3.62 13.80
CA PHE A 29 -13.30 -5.01 14.15
C PHE A 29 -14.81 -5.29 14.36
N ARG A 30 -15.56 -4.34 14.98
CA ARG A 30 -17.03 -4.42 15.13
C ARG A 30 -17.75 -4.45 13.78
N LEU A 31 -17.23 -3.73 12.79
CA LEU A 31 -17.72 -3.75 11.40
C LEU A 31 -17.22 -4.99 10.61
N SER A 32 -16.67 -5.98 11.31
CA SER A 32 -16.18 -7.24 10.73
C SER A 32 -15.00 -7.10 9.80
N PHE A 33 -14.28 -5.98 9.79
CA PHE A 33 -13.01 -5.86 9.08
C PHE A 33 -11.92 -6.66 9.80
N ARG A 34 -11.10 -7.37 9.02
CA ARG A 34 -9.91 -8.08 9.50
C ARG A 34 -8.68 -7.37 8.97
N PHE A 35 -7.76 -7.04 9.86
CA PHE A 35 -6.58 -6.23 9.55
C PHE A 35 -5.34 -6.77 10.25
N ARG A 36 -4.18 -6.29 9.80
CA ARG A 36 -2.88 -6.44 10.47
C ARG A 36 -2.48 -5.08 11.04
N MET A 37 -1.70 -5.08 12.11
CA MET A 37 -1.24 -3.86 12.78
C MET A 37 0.25 -3.64 12.56
N ASN A 38 0.66 -2.40 12.44
CA ASN A 38 2.07 -1.98 12.45
C ASN A 38 2.97 -2.84 11.54
N VAL A 39 2.61 -2.96 10.26
CA VAL A 39 3.31 -3.85 9.32
C VAL A 39 4.60 -3.19 8.85
N HIS A 40 5.74 -3.57 9.45
CA HIS A 40 7.06 -3.00 9.18
C HIS A 40 7.59 -3.20 7.76
N SER A 41 7.07 -4.18 7.02
CA SER A 41 7.46 -4.41 5.62
C SER A 41 6.85 -3.42 4.64
N LEU A 42 5.92 -2.57 5.09
CA LEU A 42 5.32 -1.52 4.27
C LEU A 42 5.92 -0.14 4.61
N PRO A 43 6.07 0.75 3.61
CA PRO A 43 6.55 2.12 3.83
C PRO A 43 5.75 2.84 4.90
N GLY A 44 6.44 3.53 5.82
CA GLY A 44 5.83 4.28 6.91
C GLY A 44 5.21 3.44 8.03
N THR A 45 5.28 2.11 7.97
CA THR A 45 4.71 1.20 8.99
C THR A 45 3.26 1.55 9.32
N PRO A 46 2.30 1.35 8.41
CA PRO A 46 0.91 1.74 8.62
C PRO A 46 0.30 1.12 9.89
N ASP A 47 -0.50 1.89 10.62
CA ASP A 47 -1.13 1.46 11.88
C ASP A 47 -2.14 0.33 11.68
N ILE A 48 -2.81 0.33 10.52
CA ILE A 48 -3.81 -0.67 10.15
C ILE A 48 -3.62 -1.03 8.68
N VAL A 49 -3.53 -2.32 8.38
CA VAL A 49 -3.41 -2.85 7.02
C VAL A 49 -4.54 -3.83 6.76
N LEU A 50 -5.32 -3.57 5.73
CA LEU A 50 -6.46 -4.36 5.28
C LEU A 50 -6.12 -5.05 3.94
N PRO A 51 -5.47 -6.22 3.94
CA PRO A 51 -4.96 -6.85 2.71
C PRO A 51 -6.08 -7.21 1.72
N LYS A 52 -7.22 -7.66 2.23
CA LYS A 52 -8.40 -8.00 1.41
C LYS A 52 -8.86 -6.81 0.55
N TYR A 53 -8.79 -5.62 1.13
CA TYR A 53 -9.26 -4.36 0.54
C TYR A 53 -8.15 -3.57 -0.16
N ARG A 54 -6.92 -4.08 -0.13
CA ARG A 54 -5.72 -3.38 -0.63
C ARG A 54 -5.62 -1.96 -0.06
N THR A 55 -5.93 -1.82 1.22
CA THR A 55 -6.02 -0.52 1.90
C THR A 55 -5.15 -0.51 3.14
N VAL A 56 -4.47 0.60 3.36
CA VAL A 56 -3.72 0.91 4.58
C VAL A 56 -4.28 2.18 5.21
N ILE A 57 -4.23 2.25 6.54
CA ILE A 57 -4.71 3.42 7.28
C ILE A 57 -3.60 3.88 8.22
N PHE A 58 -3.28 5.17 8.16
CA PHE A 58 -2.49 5.89 9.13
C PHE A 58 -3.40 6.66 10.08
N VAL A 59 -3.10 6.63 11.37
CA VAL A 59 -3.82 7.38 12.41
C VAL A 59 -2.91 8.49 12.91
N ASN A 60 -3.03 9.66 12.27
CA ASN A 60 -2.13 10.77 12.52
C ASN A 60 -2.57 11.62 13.71
N GLY A 61 -1.68 11.81 14.69
CA GLY A 61 -1.85 12.78 15.76
C GLY A 61 -1.85 14.21 15.20
N CYS A 62 -2.88 14.99 15.56
CA CYS A 62 -3.08 16.32 14.98
C CYS A 62 -1.91 17.27 15.21
N PHE A 63 -1.28 17.21 16.37
CA PHE A 63 -0.09 18.01 16.69
C PHE A 63 1.15 17.59 15.89
N TRP A 64 1.42 16.28 15.85
CA TRP A 64 2.67 15.73 15.31
C TRP A 64 2.78 15.86 13.79
N HIS A 65 1.64 15.87 13.11
CA HIS A 65 1.55 15.93 11.65
C HIS A 65 0.97 17.26 11.15
N GLY A 66 0.80 18.24 12.05
CA GLY A 66 0.41 19.61 11.69
C GLY A 66 -0.96 19.69 11.01
N HIS A 67 -1.99 19.08 11.61
CA HIS A 67 -3.34 19.08 11.08
C HIS A 67 -3.90 20.51 11.02
N LYS A 68 -4.05 21.05 9.82
CA LYS A 68 -4.51 22.44 9.59
C LYS A 68 -5.95 22.63 10.12
N ASP A 69 -6.23 23.81 10.61
CA ASP A 69 -7.56 24.27 11.08
C ASP A 69 -8.16 23.35 12.18
N CYS A 70 -7.30 22.70 12.95
CA CYS A 70 -7.69 21.78 14.01
C CYS A 70 -7.38 22.35 15.40
N ARG A 71 -8.34 22.26 16.31
CA ARG A 71 -8.18 22.72 17.70
C ARG A 71 -7.10 21.94 18.48
N LEU A 72 -6.78 20.72 18.05
CA LEU A 72 -5.73 19.89 18.66
C LEU A 72 -4.34 20.22 18.11
N TYR A 73 -4.24 21.11 17.12
CA TYR A 73 -2.98 21.60 16.62
C TYR A 73 -2.79 23.05 17.00
N THR A 74 -1.75 23.32 17.79
CA THR A 74 -1.34 24.67 18.15
C THR A 74 0.19 24.74 18.11
N VAL A 75 0.71 25.71 17.36
CA VAL A 75 2.16 25.92 17.30
C VAL A 75 2.66 26.31 18.71
N PRO A 76 3.64 25.58 19.27
CA PRO A 76 4.18 25.88 20.58
C PRO A 76 4.79 27.28 20.65
N LYS A 77 4.57 27.99 21.74
CA LYS A 77 5.13 29.34 21.96
C LYS A 77 6.63 29.34 22.27
N THR A 78 7.19 28.19 22.63
CA THR A 78 8.61 27.99 22.95
C THR A 78 9.23 27.00 21.98
N ASN A 79 10.53 27.19 21.65
CA ASN A 79 11.24 26.34 20.67
C ASN A 79 10.49 26.23 19.32
N VAL A 80 9.91 27.33 18.88
CA VAL A 80 9.06 27.40 17.67
C VAL A 80 9.76 26.78 16.47
N LYS A 81 11.02 27.18 16.24
CA LYS A 81 11.80 26.66 15.10
C LYS A 81 11.93 25.12 15.16
N PHE A 82 12.31 24.57 16.31
CA PHE A 82 12.44 23.10 16.48
C PHE A 82 11.12 22.39 16.12
N TRP A 83 9.99 22.87 16.66
CA TRP A 83 8.70 22.25 16.42
C TRP A 83 8.24 22.38 14.96
N THR A 84 8.45 23.56 14.37
CA THR A 84 8.12 23.79 12.95
C THR A 84 8.93 22.87 12.04
N ASP A 85 10.25 22.76 12.28
CA ASP A 85 11.13 21.89 11.50
C ASP A 85 10.74 20.41 11.70
N LYS A 86 10.42 20.01 12.93
CA LYS A 86 10.00 18.63 13.24
C LYS A 86 8.69 18.25 12.55
N ILE A 87 7.69 19.12 12.63
CA ILE A 87 6.38 18.87 12.01
C ILE A 87 6.52 18.83 10.49
N LYS A 88 7.30 19.76 9.91
CA LYS A 88 7.58 19.76 8.47
C LYS A 88 8.24 18.46 8.02
N HIS A 89 9.25 18.00 8.75
CA HIS A 89 9.92 16.73 8.46
C HIS A 89 8.93 15.53 8.52
N ASN A 90 8.04 15.51 9.52
CA ASN A 90 7.01 14.47 9.60
C ASN A 90 6.08 14.51 8.38
N GLN A 91 5.60 15.71 7.98
CA GLN A 91 4.74 15.87 6.79
C GLN A 91 5.43 15.43 5.50
N GLU A 92 6.72 15.77 5.32
CA GLU A 92 7.52 15.33 4.17
C GLU A 92 7.68 13.80 4.15
N SER A 93 7.93 13.22 5.31
CA SER A 93 8.02 11.76 5.48
C SER A 93 6.69 11.06 5.18
N ASP A 94 5.58 11.62 5.67
CA ASP A 94 4.23 11.11 5.41
C ASP A 94 3.94 11.09 3.91
N LEU A 95 4.18 12.21 3.23
CA LEU A 95 3.96 12.33 1.78
C LEU A 95 4.77 11.30 0.99
N LEU A 96 6.05 11.14 1.34
CA LEU A 96 6.92 10.17 0.69
C LEU A 96 6.45 8.72 0.91
N ASN A 97 6.01 8.40 2.12
CA ASN A 97 5.48 7.07 2.43
C ASN A 97 4.17 6.78 1.71
N ILE A 98 3.27 7.78 1.61
CA ILE A 98 2.04 7.68 0.83
C ILE A 98 2.36 7.38 -0.64
N GLN A 99 3.23 8.16 -1.27
CA GLN A 99 3.64 7.96 -2.67
C GLN A 99 4.24 6.56 -2.91
N ARG A 100 5.09 6.08 -2.00
CA ARG A 100 5.65 4.72 -2.08
C ARG A 100 4.58 3.64 -1.97
N LEU A 101 3.60 3.81 -1.08
CA LEU A 101 2.49 2.87 -0.93
C LEU A 101 1.58 2.86 -2.16
N GLU A 102 1.29 4.02 -2.73
CA GLU A 102 0.50 4.16 -3.97
C GLU A 102 1.22 3.50 -5.16
N THR A 103 2.55 3.67 -5.28
CA THR A 103 3.36 2.96 -6.27
C THR A 103 3.29 1.44 -6.09
N LEU A 104 3.13 0.97 -4.86
CA LEU A 104 2.89 -0.44 -4.55
C LEU A 104 1.41 -0.84 -4.68
N GLU A 105 0.57 0.00 -5.29
CA GLU A 105 -0.87 -0.22 -5.52
C GLU A 105 -1.69 -0.39 -4.23
N TRP A 106 -1.27 0.24 -3.13
CA TRP A 106 -2.06 0.34 -1.92
C TRP A 106 -2.90 1.62 -1.94
N ASN A 107 -4.17 1.49 -1.55
CA ASN A 107 -4.99 2.65 -1.23
C ASN A 107 -4.63 3.15 0.17
N VAL A 108 -4.30 4.42 0.30
CA VAL A 108 -3.89 5.02 1.56
C VAL A 108 -5.00 5.90 2.10
N ILE A 109 -5.36 5.69 3.36
CA ILE A 109 -6.33 6.53 4.08
C ILE A 109 -5.61 7.10 5.30
N THR A 110 -5.68 8.41 5.48
CA THR A 110 -5.20 9.09 6.68
C THR A 110 -6.40 9.47 7.55
N VAL A 111 -6.41 9.02 8.79
CA VAL A 111 -7.40 9.37 9.80
C VAL A 111 -6.73 10.23 10.86
N TRP A 112 -7.32 11.37 11.15
CA TRP A 112 -6.79 12.28 12.15
C TRP A 112 -7.32 11.97 13.55
N GLU A 113 -6.50 12.17 14.57
CA GLU A 113 -6.86 12.00 15.98
C GLU A 113 -8.20 12.66 16.33
N CYS A 114 -8.44 13.90 15.87
CA CYS A 114 -9.69 14.62 16.12
C CYS A 114 -10.92 13.93 15.53
N GLN A 115 -10.76 13.17 14.45
CA GLN A 115 -11.82 12.41 13.79
C GLN A 115 -12.21 11.14 14.58
N VAL A 116 -11.33 10.66 15.45
CA VAL A 116 -11.57 9.50 16.31
C VAL A 116 -12.18 9.90 17.66
N HIS A 117 -12.31 11.19 17.91
CA HIS A 117 -13.00 11.68 19.12
C HIS A 117 -14.48 11.32 19.11
N LYS A 118 -15.09 11.10 20.31
CA LYS A 118 -16.47 10.61 20.46
C LYS A 118 -17.50 11.33 19.57
N SER A 119 -17.39 12.64 19.42
CA SER A 119 -18.31 13.47 18.63
C SER A 119 -18.24 13.24 17.12
N ALA A 120 -17.07 12.83 16.59
CA ALA A 120 -16.84 12.64 15.17
C ALA A 120 -16.72 11.15 14.77
N LEU A 121 -16.56 10.26 15.75
CA LEU A 121 -16.24 8.85 15.51
C LEU A 121 -17.26 8.17 14.59
N GLN A 122 -18.55 8.38 14.82
CA GLN A 122 -19.60 7.71 14.05
C GLN A 122 -19.55 8.09 12.57
N SER A 123 -19.47 9.39 12.27
CA SER A 123 -19.36 9.86 10.88
C SER A 123 -18.04 9.43 10.21
N THR A 124 -16.95 9.42 10.96
CA THR A 124 -15.66 8.91 10.49
C THR A 124 -15.75 7.44 10.12
N MET A 125 -16.37 6.62 10.96
CA MET A 125 -16.52 5.19 10.69
C MET A 125 -17.41 4.90 9.48
N GLN A 126 -18.49 5.65 9.29
CA GLN A 126 -19.34 5.54 8.10
C GLN A 126 -18.57 5.87 6.83
N ASN A 127 -17.81 6.97 6.83
CA ASN A 127 -16.99 7.36 5.69
C ASN A 127 -15.89 6.33 5.39
N LEU A 128 -15.23 5.81 6.42
CA LEU A 128 -14.19 4.78 6.27
C LEU A 128 -14.76 3.50 5.70
N GLU A 129 -15.91 3.05 6.17
CA GLU A 129 -16.54 1.84 5.65
C GLU A 129 -16.82 1.97 4.14
N VAL A 130 -17.37 3.10 3.71
CA VAL A 130 -17.63 3.38 2.29
C VAL A 130 -16.32 3.33 1.50
N GLN A 131 -15.31 4.09 1.92
CA GLN A 131 -14.01 4.14 1.22
C GLN A 131 -13.33 2.76 1.14
N ILE A 132 -13.33 1.99 2.22
CA ILE A 132 -12.73 0.65 2.24
C ILE A 132 -13.46 -0.29 1.26
N ARG A 133 -14.80 -0.25 1.19
CA ARG A 133 -15.58 -1.08 0.27
C ARG A 133 -15.40 -0.66 -1.19
N GLU A 134 -15.30 0.63 -1.46
CA GLU A 134 -14.96 1.13 -2.80
C GLU A 134 -13.57 0.67 -3.25
N ASN A 135 -12.60 0.71 -2.34
CA ASN A 135 -11.26 0.21 -2.61
C ASN A 135 -11.24 -1.31 -2.87
N GLU A 136 -12.09 -2.09 -2.18
CA GLU A 136 -12.26 -3.51 -2.47
C GLU A 136 -12.74 -3.71 -3.91
N ALA A 137 -13.77 -2.99 -4.32
CA ALA A 137 -14.33 -3.09 -5.67
C ALA A 137 -13.29 -2.75 -6.75
N LYS A 138 -12.56 -1.64 -6.57
CA LYS A 138 -11.45 -1.24 -7.46
C LYS A 138 -10.37 -2.32 -7.53
N TRP A 139 -9.98 -2.90 -6.39
CA TRP A 139 -8.96 -3.94 -6.32
C TRP A 139 -9.40 -5.24 -6.99
N GLN A 140 -10.66 -5.63 -6.85
CA GLN A 140 -11.20 -6.81 -7.54
C GLN A 140 -11.22 -6.60 -9.06
N ALA A 141 -11.67 -5.43 -9.53
CA ALA A 141 -11.64 -5.08 -10.95
C ALA A 141 -10.22 -5.11 -11.53
N TYR A 142 -9.25 -4.53 -10.83
CA TYR A 142 -7.83 -4.56 -11.20
C TYR A 142 -7.29 -6.00 -11.31
N LYS A 143 -7.55 -6.86 -10.32
CA LYS A 143 -7.13 -8.26 -10.38
C LYS A 143 -7.72 -9.01 -11.56
N THR A 144 -8.97 -8.74 -11.86
CA THR A 144 -9.66 -9.36 -13.00
C THR A 144 -9.02 -8.94 -14.31
N SER A 145 -8.76 -7.65 -14.52
CA SER A 145 -8.06 -7.14 -15.69
C SER A 145 -6.68 -7.78 -15.86
N ARG A 146 -5.85 -7.75 -14.82
CA ARG A 146 -4.50 -8.37 -14.83
C ARG A 146 -4.52 -9.86 -15.14
N ARG A 147 -5.56 -10.57 -14.67
CA ARG A 147 -5.74 -11.99 -14.99
C ARG A 147 -6.07 -12.19 -16.46
N GLN A 148 -6.94 -11.35 -17.02
CA GLN A 148 -7.31 -11.38 -18.44
C GLN A 148 -6.09 -11.09 -19.33
N ASP A 149 -5.31 -10.04 -19.03
CA ASP A 149 -4.09 -9.69 -19.74
C ASP A 149 -3.09 -10.85 -19.76
N ARG A 150 -2.91 -11.50 -18.61
CA ARG A 150 -2.02 -12.68 -18.48
C ARG A 150 -2.50 -13.86 -19.33
N LEU A 151 -3.80 -14.14 -19.31
CA LEU A 151 -4.39 -15.21 -20.11
C LEU A 151 -4.23 -14.93 -21.61
N PHE A 152 -4.48 -13.69 -22.03
CA PHE A 152 -4.28 -13.26 -23.40
C PHE A 152 -2.82 -13.42 -23.84
N ALA A 153 -1.86 -12.97 -23.02
CA ALA A 153 -0.44 -13.15 -23.32
C ALA A 153 -0.01 -14.63 -23.44
N LEU A 154 -0.53 -15.49 -22.57
CA LEU A 154 -0.28 -16.94 -22.66
C LEU A 154 -0.87 -17.56 -23.93
N GLU A 155 -2.05 -17.12 -24.33
CA GLU A 155 -2.69 -17.59 -25.57
C GLU A 155 -1.91 -17.17 -26.82
N GLN A 156 -1.43 -15.91 -26.86
CA GLN A 156 -0.57 -15.43 -27.94
C GLN A 156 0.74 -16.22 -28.02
N ALA A 157 1.39 -16.46 -26.89
CA ALA A 157 2.61 -17.27 -26.83
C ALA A 157 2.38 -18.72 -27.27
N ARG A 158 1.19 -19.28 -27.00
CA ARG A 158 0.81 -20.60 -27.53
C ARG A 158 0.69 -20.58 -29.04
N LYS A 159 -0.05 -19.61 -29.60
CA LYS A 159 -0.24 -19.46 -31.05
C LYS A 159 1.08 -19.26 -31.77
N CYS A 160 2.00 -18.46 -31.24
CA CYS A 160 3.34 -18.30 -31.82
C CYS A 160 4.08 -19.64 -31.90
N ARG A 161 4.08 -20.46 -30.83
CA ARG A 161 4.72 -21.77 -30.85
C ARG A 161 4.10 -22.75 -31.83
N GLU A 162 2.76 -22.70 -32.00
CA GLU A 162 2.07 -23.51 -33.00
C GLU A 162 2.47 -23.14 -34.41
N ILE A 163 2.59 -21.83 -34.71
CA ILE A 163 3.05 -21.32 -36.01
C ILE A 163 4.52 -21.71 -36.24
N GLU A 164 5.40 -21.53 -35.25
CA GLU A 164 6.80 -21.94 -35.35
C GLU A 164 6.94 -23.42 -35.66
N ALA A 165 6.17 -24.28 -35.00
CA ALA A 165 6.16 -25.72 -35.24
C ALA A 165 5.68 -26.09 -36.64
N LEU A 166 4.68 -25.37 -37.17
CA LEU A 166 4.19 -25.55 -38.56
C LEU A 166 5.25 -25.15 -39.59
N ILE A 167 5.91 -24.01 -39.39
CA ILE A 167 7.02 -23.54 -40.23
C ILE A 167 8.19 -24.54 -40.21
N GLU A 168 8.58 -25.04 -39.05
CA GLU A 168 9.62 -26.06 -38.95
C GLU A 168 9.22 -27.34 -39.73
N SER A 169 7.95 -27.77 -39.62
CA SER A 169 7.47 -28.95 -40.33
C SER A 169 7.50 -28.77 -41.85
N GLU A 170 7.06 -27.60 -42.34
CA GLU A 170 7.07 -27.28 -43.76
C GLU A 170 8.49 -27.19 -44.35
N LEU A 171 9.42 -26.55 -43.58
CA LEU A 171 10.82 -26.48 -43.98
C LEU A 171 11.48 -27.86 -43.99
N ASP A 172 11.12 -28.75 -43.08
CA ASP A 172 11.61 -30.12 -43.04
C ASP A 172 11.16 -30.95 -44.24
N GLU A 173 9.91 -30.74 -44.72
CA GLU A 173 9.39 -31.39 -45.91
C GLU A 173 10.03 -30.86 -47.18
N GLN A 174 10.27 -29.53 -47.28
CA GLN A 174 10.83 -28.92 -48.47
C GLN A 174 12.33 -29.17 -48.66
N PHE A 175 13.11 -29.17 -47.57
CA PHE A 175 14.58 -29.19 -47.63
C PHE A 175 15.22 -30.50 -47.20
N HIS A 176 14.46 -31.52 -46.80
CA HIS A 176 14.94 -32.84 -46.41
C HIS A 176 16.16 -32.78 -45.47
N ILE A 177 16.04 -31.94 -44.43
CA ILE A 177 17.14 -31.62 -43.51
C ILE A 177 17.52 -32.85 -42.67
N PRO A 178 18.81 -33.32 -42.78
CA PRO A 178 19.24 -34.52 -42.02
C PRO A 178 19.09 -34.34 -40.51
N SER A 179 18.64 -35.40 -39.83
CA SER A 179 18.35 -35.39 -38.39
C SER A 179 19.53 -34.98 -37.49
N LYS A 180 20.78 -35.02 -37.97
CA LYS A 180 21.99 -34.52 -37.31
C LYS A 180 22.01 -32.99 -37.17
N ILE A 181 21.53 -32.27 -38.16
CA ILE A 181 21.51 -30.78 -38.19
C ILE A 181 20.41 -30.27 -37.25
N LYS A 182 19.25 -30.98 -37.14
CA LYS A 182 18.19 -30.67 -36.21
C LYS A 182 18.63 -30.74 -34.73
N LYS A 183 19.51 -31.68 -34.37
CA LYS A 183 20.05 -31.80 -32.99
C LYS A 183 20.98 -30.62 -32.63
N LEU A 184 21.71 -30.06 -33.59
CA LEU A 184 22.63 -28.93 -33.37
C LEU A 184 21.90 -27.60 -33.20
N SER A 185 20.78 -27.36 -33.91
CA SER A 185 19.97 -26.14 -33.77
C SER A 185 19.26 -26.12 -32.39
N LYS A 186 18.72 -27.25 -31.92
CA LYS A 186 18.13 -27.37 -30.58
C LYS A 186 19.14 -27.13 -29.46
N GLN A 187 20.36 -27.63 -29.57
CA GLN A 187 21.43 -27.38 -28.59
C GLN A 187 21.92 -25.92 -28.54
N CYS A 188 21.74 -25.15 -29.62
CA CYS A 188 22.05 -23.72 -29.61
C CYS A 188 20.93 -22.88 -28.97
N GLN A 189 19.65 -23.27 -29.13
CA GLN A 189 18.51 -22.58 -28.52
C GLN A 189 18.49 -22.75 -26.99
N ASP A 190 18.85 -23.96 -26.48
CA ASP A 190 18.91 -24.24 -25.03
C ASP A 190 20.09 -23.53 -24.30
N LYS A 191 21.01 -22.88 -25.03
CA LYS A 191 22.15 -22.12 -24.45
C LYS A 191 21.95 -20.61 -24.39
N ILE A 192 20.81 -20.10 -24.84
CA ILE A 192 20.52 -18.64 -24.93
C ILE A 192 19.43 -18.21 -23.92
N ILE A 193 18.96 -19.12 -23.06
CA ILE A 193 18.00 -18.82 -21.97
C ILE A 193 18.71 -18.71 -20.62
#